data_202f948e319961a4ca1f4c6d03f7e622
#
_entry.id   202f948e319961a4ca1f4c6d03f7e622
#
_cell.length_a   1.000
_cell.length_b   1.000
_cell.length_c   1.000
_cell.angle_alpha   90.00
_cell.angle_beta   90.00
_cell.angle_gamma   90.00
#
_symmetry.space_group_name_H-M   'P 1'
#
loop_
_entity.id
_entity.type
_entity.pdbx_description
1 polymer ?
#
loop_
_entity_poly.entity_id
_entity_poly.type
_entity_poly.pdbx_seq_one_letter_code
_entity_poly.pdbx_strand_id
1 'polypeptide(L)'
;MKNRKLSNNEQGIIGIIAVIAFVVGLVFLRDILVKRGVSILMLTREDYMNAVEYYMQKKYGEKFEGEYILEDSIYVHPKENPQWHAVVEVYSENGLTYFSDNYVGYLKKDELEKYIYELVKPIYGECKVYTHPYGFALNDSFNKDTDIMTYVSNSDYTTYIFTDKKTENIEKDFRKVCEIFVDKDLQTNRLLVTYITKEDLDKFEEDVKDYTFNTLKFYHRISSFYDKAYKTGFDDEIDILEGDKDYGK
;
A
#
# COMPACT_ATOMS: atom_id res chain seq x y z
N MET A 1 -54.93 -22.85 -34.60
CA MET A 1 -54.34 -21.55 -34.23
C MET A 1 -53.95 -20.84 -35.53
N LYS A 2 -54.52 -19.67 -35.85
CA LYS A 2 -54.12 -18.89 -37.03
C LYS A 2 -52.77 -18.19 -36.72
N ASN A 3 -51.73 -18.54 -37.47
CA ASN A 3 -50.48 -17.81 -37.47
C ASN A 3 -50.71 -16.38 -37.96
N ARG A 4 -50.75 -15.43 -37.08
CA ARG A 4 -50.84 -13.99 -37.39
C ARG A 4 -49.49 -13.57 -38.00
N LYS A 5 -49.47 -13.29 -39.31
CA LYS A 5 -48.32 -12.68 -39.98
C LYS A 5 -48.15 -11.25 -39.40
N LEU A 6 -46.97 -10.96 -38.87
CA LEU A 6 -46.61 -9.63 -38.41
C LEU A 6 -46.61 -8.65 -39.59
N SER A 7 -47.09 -7.43 -39.35
CA SER A 7 -46.99 -6.34 -40.34
C SER A 7 -45.54 -5.92 -40.56
N ASN A 8 -45.22 -5.29 -41.68
CA ASN A 8 -43.87 -4.79 -41.95
C ASN A 8 -43.35 -3.85 -40.87
N ASN A 9 -44.21 -3.04 -40.24
CA ASN A 9 -43.85 -2.14 -39.15
C ASN A 9 -43.54 -2.92 -37.85
N GLU A 10 -44.31 -3.96 -37.53
CA GLU A 10 -44.05 -4.82 -36.36
C GLU A 10 -42.73 -5.58 -36.53
N GLN A 11 -42.43 -6.07 -37.75
CA GLN A 11 -41.13 -6.71 -38.05
C GLN A 11 -39.97 -5.74 -37.92
N GLY A 12 -40.13 -4.48 -38.36
CA GLY A 12 -39.10 -3.42 -38.18
C GLY A 12 -38.83 -3.09 -36.71
N ILE A 13 -39.90 -2.97 -35.94
CA ILE A 13 -39.76 -2.70 -34.47
C ILE A 13 -39.05 -3.86 -33.75
N ILE A 14 -39.42 -5.11 -34.09
CA ILE A 14 -38.77 -6.30 -33.52
C ILE A 14 -37.27 -6.34 -33.89
N GLY A 15 -36.94 -5.98 -35.14
CA GLY A 15 -35.57 -5.90 -35.61
C GLY A 15 -34.74 -4.87 -34.81
N ILE A 16 -35.30 -3.69 -34.59
CA ILE A 16 -34.63 -2.64 -33.79
C ILE A 16 -34.43 -3.10 -32.35
N ILE A 17 -35.44 -3.69 -31.71
CA ILE A 17 -35.32 -4.19 -30.32
C ILE A 17 -34.25 -5.29 -30.23
N ALA A 18 -34.18 -6.20 -31.22
CA ALA A 18 -33.17 -7.25 -31.27
C ALA A 18 -31.74 -6.68 -31.38
N VAL A 19 -31.53 -5.65 -32.20
CA VAL A 19 -30.25 -4.97 -32.35
C VAL A 19 -29.86 -4.27 -31.05
N ILE A 20 -30.79 -3.56 -30.39
CA ILE A 20 -30.53 -2.90 -29.11
C ILE A 20 -30.16 -3.93 -28.05
N ALA A 21 -30.93 -5.03 -27.94
CA ALA A 21 -30.65 -6.11 -27.00
C ALA A 21 -29.27 -6.75 -27.23
N PHE A 22 -28.89 -6.93 -28.49
CA PHE A 22 -27.57 -7.45 -28.84
C PHE A 22 -26.45 -6.50 -28.46
N VAL A 23 -26.56 -5.20 -28.74
CA VAL A 23 -25.58 -4.18 -28.38
C VAL A 23 -25.43 -4.10 -26.86
N VAL A 24 -26.55 -4.07 -26.12
CA VAL A 24 -26.53 -4.08 -24.63
C VAL A 24 -25.86 -5.36 -24.11
N GLY A 25 -26.15 -6.51 -24.73
CA GLY A 25 -25.50 -7.78 -24.38
C GLY A 25 -23.98 -7.76 -24.61
N LEU A 26 -23.52 -7.15 -25.70
CA LEU A 26 -22.07 -6.99 -25.97
C LEU A 26 -21.39 -6.07 -24.96
N VAL A 27 -22.00 -4.94 -24.57
CA VAL A 27 -21.48 -4.03 -23.55
C VAL A 27 -21.37 -4.75 -22.21
N PHE A 28 -22.40 -5.49 -21.83
CA PHE A 28 -22.40 -6.25 -20.58
C PHE A 28 -21.32 -7.36 -20.56
N LEU A 29 -21.18 -8.08 -21.71
CA LEU A 29 -20.12 -9.08 -21.83
C LEU A 29 -18.73 -8.45 -21.75
N ARG A 30 -18.52 -7.30 -22.40
CA ARG A 30 -17.27 -6.54 -22.30
C ARG A 30 -16.94 -6.20 -20.85
N ASP A 31 -17.89 -5.64 -20.10
CA ASP A 31 -17.69 -5.29 -18.68
C ASP A 31 -17.26 -6.50 -17.82
N ILE A 32 -17.90 -7.67 -18.05
CA ILE A 32 -17.52 -8.92 -17.37
C ILE A 32 -16.09 -9.34 -17.72
N LEU A 33 -15.68 -9.22 -18.97
CA LEU A 33 -14.37 -9.64 -19.44
C LEU A 33 -13.26 -8.69 -18.97
N VAL A 34 -13.54 -7.38 -18.95
CA VAL A 34 -12.63 -6.37 -18.37
C VAL A 34 -12.37 -6.66 -16.89
N LYS A 35 -13.42 -6.92 -16.12
CA LYS A 35 -13.30 -7.31 -14.69
C LYS A 35 -12.53 -8.62 -14.47
N ARG A 36 -12.43 -9.46 -15.51
CA ARG A 36 -11.62 -10.69 -15.49
C ARG A 36 -10.19 -10.49 -16.01
N GLY A 37 -9.78 -9.24 -16.25
CA GLY A 37 -8.43 -8.92 -16.68
C GLY A 37 -8.13 -9.22 -18.16
N VAL A 38 -9.14 -9.17 -19.05
CA VAL A 38 -8.91 -9.31 -20.49
C VAL A 38 -8.41 -7.99 -21.07
N SER A 39 -7.10 -7.80 -21.13
CA SER A 39 -6.45 -6.52 -21.43
C SER A 39 -6.81 -5.90 -22.76
N ILE A 40 -7.10 -6.71 -23.80
CA ILE A 40 -7.52 -6.22 -25.11
C ILE A 40 -8.85 -5.44 -25.10
N LEU A 41 -9.62 -5.54 -24.02
CA LEU A 41 -10.88 -4.85 -23.82
C LEU A 41 -10.77 -3.65 -22.87
N MET A 42 -9.62 -3.45 -22.24
CA MET A 42 -9.33 -2.30 -21.39
C MET A 42 -8.85 -1.14 -22.26
N LEU A 43 -9.79 -0.37 -22.79
CA LEU A 43 -9.50 0.70 -23.76
C LEU A 43 -9.35 2.07 -23.11
N THR A 44 -9.81 2.23 -21.87
CA THR A 44 -9.84 3.51 -21.16
C THR A 44 -9.23 3.37 -19.77
N ARG A 45 -8.85 4.52 -19.18
CA ARG A 45 -8.42 4.59 -17.76
C ARG A 45 -9.50 4.05 -16.81
N GLU A 46 -10.77 4.29 -17.13
CA GLU A 46 -11.91 3.80 -16.36
C GLU A 46 -11.99 2.28 -16.38
N ASP A 47 -11.69 1.64 -17.53
CA ASP A 47 -11.65 0.18 -17.61
C ASP A 47 -10.60 -0.42 -16.68
N TYR A 48 -9.40 0.17 -16.65
CA TYR A 48 -8.33 -0.27 -15.73
C TYR A 48 -8.71 -0.05 -14.27
N MET A 49 -9.28 1.11 -13.95
CA MET A 49 -9.74 1.40 -12.58
C MET A 49 -10.79 0.40 -12.10
N ASN A 50 -11.83 0.16 -12.92
CA ASN A 50 -12.87 -0.82 -12.61
C ASN A 50 -12.32 -2.26 -12.46
N ALA A 51 -11.33 -2.64 -13.27
CA ALA A 51 -10.69 -3.95 -13.18
C ALA A 51 -9.91 -4.09 -11.86
N VAL A 52 -9.17 -3.06 -11.47
CA VAL A 52 -8.40 -3.03 -10.22
C VAL A 52 -9.31 -3.04 -9.00
N GLU A 53 -10.36 -2.21 -8.96
CA GLU A 53 -11.34 -2.23 -7.87
C GLU A 53 -11.98 -3.62 -7.70
N TYR A 54 -12.32 -4.25 -8.82
CA TYR A 54 -12.87 -5.61 -8.79
C TYR A 54 -11.84 -6.65 -8.31
N TYR A 55 -10.58 -6.56 -8.76
CA TYR A 55 -9.48 -7.41 -8.31
C TYR A 55 -9.28 -7.31 -6.80
N MET A 56 -9.15 -6.09 -6.29
CA MET A 56 -8.95 -5.82 -4.86
C MET A 56 -10.12 -6.31 -4.03
N GLN A 57 -11.36 -6.02 -4.46
CA GLN A 57 -12.56 -6.51 -3.79
C GLN A 57 -12.62 -8.04 -3.76
N LYS A 58 -12.26 -8.70 -4.85
CA LYS A 58 -12.26 -10.16 -4.93
C LYS A 58 -11.19 -10.78 -4.02
N LYS A 59 -10.01 -10.18 -3.98
CA LYS A 59 -8.85 -10.68 -3.22
C LYS A 59 -9.04 -10.51 -1.71
N TYR A 60 -9.55 -9.36 -1.28
CA TYR A 60 -9.60 -8.98 0.13
C TYR A 60 -11.01 -9.05 0.74
N GLY A 61 -12.06 -9.09 -0.07
CA GLY A 61 -13.44 -9.23 0.39
C GLY A 61 -14.09 -7.92 0.86
N GLU A 62 -13.42 -6.78 0.67
CA GLU A 62 -13.90 -5.45 1.02
C GLU A 62 -13.97 -4.54 -0.22
N LYS A 63 -14.66 -3.41 -0.12
CA LYS A 63 -14.82 -2.48 -1.25
C LYS A 63 -13.67 -1.50 -1.32
N PHE A 64 -13.17 -1.31 -2.54
CA PHE A 64 -12.15 -0.31 -2.86
C PHE A 64 -12.70 0.77 -3.77
N GLU A 65 -12.11 1.94 -3.70
CA GLU A 65 -12.31 3.06 -4.62
C GLU A 65 -10.98 3.47 -5.24
N GLY A 66 -11.00 3.65 -6.56
CA GLY A 66 -9.83 4.13 -7.30
C GLY A 66 -9.64 5.63 -7.10
N GLU A 67 -8.39 6.07 -6.99
CA GLU A 67 -8.03 7.46 -6.82
C GLU A 67 -7.48 8.07 -8.11
N TYR A 68 -6.35 7.53 -8.57
CA TYR A 68 -5.69 7.99 -9.80
C TYR A 68 -4.78 6.90 -10.38
N ILE A 69 -4.32 7.15 -11.61
CA ILE A 69 -3.35 6.31 -12.31
C ILE A 69 -2.11 7.16 -12.58
N LEU A 70 -0.96 6.65 -12.14
CA LEU A 70 0.35 7.22 -12.41
C LEU A 70 1.22 6.15 -13.06
N GLU A 71 1.61 6.37 -14.31
CA GLU A 71 2.34 5.40 -15.14
C GLU A 71 1.61 4.05 -15.19
N ASP A 72 2.24 2.96 -14.75
CA ASP A 72 1.67 1.61 -14.70
C ASP A 72 1.07 1.26 -13.33
N SER A 73 1.02 2.22 -12.41
CA SER A 73 0.51 2.06 -11.06
C SER A 73 -0.86 2.70 -10.90
N ILE A 74 -1.77 1.99 -10.28
CA ILE A 74 -3.13 2.45 -9.96
C ILE A 74 -3.23 2.55 -8.44
N TYR A 75 -3.60 3.73 -7.97
CA TYR A 75 -3.79 4.01 -6.55
C TYR A 75 -5.24 3.81 -6.18
N VAL A 76 -5.46 3.03 -5.13
CA VAL A 76 -6.80 2.71 -4.60
C VAL A 76 -6.79 2.75 -3.08
N HIS A 77 -7.95 2.96 -2.49
CA HIS A 77 -8.10 2.83 -1.03
C HIS A 77 -9.33 1.99 -0.69
N PRO A 78 -9.34 1.28 0.46
CA PRO A 78 -10.54 0.67 0.97
C PRO A 78 -11.53 1.77 1.41
N LYS A 79 -12.83 1.59 1.15
CA LYS A 79 -13.87 2.58 1.52
C LYS A 79 -13.91 2.89 3.01
N GLU A 80 -13.63 1.90 3.83
CA GLU A 80 -13.66 2.03 5.30
C GLU A 80 -12.40 2.74 5.84
N ASN A 81 -11.30 2.76 5.05
CA ASN A 81 -10.02 3.36 5.43
C ASN A 81 -9.44 4.18 4.26
N PRO A 82 -10.03 5.35 3.94
CA PRO A 82 -9.61 6.14 2.77
C PRO A 82 -8.21 6.74 2.90
N GLN A 83 -7.58 6.69 4.06
CA GLN A 83 -6.19 7.09 4.31
C GLN A 83 -5.17 6.02 3.88
N TRP A 84 -5.59 4.81 3.58
CA TRP A 84 -4.71 3.72 3.15
C TRP A 84 -4.59 3.71 1.63
N HIS A 85 -3.56 4.35 1.10
CA HIS A 85 -3.31 4.49 -0.34
C HIS A 85 -2.54 3.28 -0.86
N ALA A 86 -3.25 2.21 -1.18
CA ALA A 86 -2.64 1.02 -1.76
C ALA A 86 -2.25 1.27 -3.23
N VAL A 87 -1.12 0.72 -3.63
CA VAL A 87 -0.63 0.73 -5.00
C VAL A 87 -0.93 -0.63 -5.64
N VAL A 88 -1.51 -0.60 -6.82
CA VAL A 88 -1.70 -1.78 -7.66
C VAL A 88 -0.91 -1.59 -8.95
N GLU A 89 0.07 -2.45 -9.18
CA GLU A 89 0.83 -2.52 -10.43
C GLU A 89 0.09 -3.39 -11.44
N VAL A 90 0.11 -2.96 -12.69
CA VAL A 90 -0.61 -3.60 -13.78
C VAL A 90 0.37 -4.01 -14.87
N TYR A 91 0.39 -5.28 -15.21
CA TYR A 91 1.16 -5.77 -16.33
C TYR A 91 0.33 -6.72 -17.22
N SER A 92 0.66 -6.78 -18.50
CA SER A 92 -0.10 -7.57 -19.46
C SER A 92 0.79 -8.57 -20.18
N GLU A 93 0.32 -9.81 -20.24
CA GLU A 93 0.97 -10.90 -20.94
C GLU A 93 -0.06 -11.76 -21.67
N ASN A 94 0.20 -12.08 -22.93
CA ASN A 94 -0.68 -12.92 -23.77
C ASN A 94 -2.16 -12.48 -23.82
N GLY A 95 -2.42 -11.16 -23.78
CA GLY A 95 -3.76 -10.59 -23.82
C GLY A 95 -4.53 -10.66 -22.50
N LEU A 96 -3.86 -11.07 -21.42
CA LEU A 96 -4.36 -11.02 -20.05
C LEU A 96 -3.63 -9.97 -19.26
N THR A 97 -4.35 -9.33 -18.35
CA THR A 97 -3.80 -8.38 -17.39
C THR A 97 -3.65 -9.08 -16.05
N TYR A 98 -2.50 -8.89 -15.44
CA TYR A 98 -2.15 -9.36 -14.11
C TYR A 98 -1.99 -8.16 -13.21
N PHE A 99 -2.33 -8.36 -11.95
CA PHE A 99 -2.28 -7.33 -10.91
C PHE A 99 -1.41 -7.81 -9.75
N SER A 100 -0.64 -6.88 -9.21
CA SER A 100 0.09 -7.04 -7.95
C SER A 100 -0.25 -5.85 -7.07
N ASP A 101 -0.27 -5.99 -5.75
CA ASP A 101 -0.62 -4.90 -4.85
C ASP A 101 0.21 -4.92 -3.56
N ASN A 102 0.26 -3.79 -2.85
CA ASN A 102 0.93 -3.66 -1.57
C ASN A 102 -0.06 -3.59 -0.37
N TYR A 103 -1.34 -3.87 -0.58
CA TYR A 103 -2.36 -3.70 0.45
C TYR A 103 -2.17 -4.62 1.66
N VAL A 104 -1.56 -5.79 1.47
CA VAL A 104 -1.21 -6.69 2.58
C VAL A 104 -0.36 -5.99 3.65
N GLY A 105 0.44 -5.00 3.27
CA GLY A 105 1.23 -4.20 4.21
C GLY A 105 0.38 -3.39 5.18
N TYR A 106 -0.74 -2.83 4.73
CA TYR A 106 -1.70 -2.15 5.60
C TYR A 106 -2.40 -3.12 6.54
N LEU A 107 -2.73 -4.34 6.06
CA LEU A 107 -3.35 -5.37 6.89
C LEU A 107 -2.41 -5.94 7.96
N LYS A 108 -1.09 -5.91 7.73
CA LYS A 108 -0.07 -6.41 8.67
C LYS A 108 0.57 -5.31 9.53
N LYS A 109 0.19 -4.07 9.30
CA LYS A 109 0.76 -2.89 9.94
C LYS A 109 0.79 -3.01 11.46
N ASP A 110 -0.35 -3.21 12.10
CA ASP A 110 -0.45 -3.24 13.56
C ASP A 110 0.37 -4.38 14.19
N GLU A 111 0.36 -5.56 13.54
CA GLU A 111 1.12 -6.72 13.99
C GLU A 111 2.63 -6.45 13.88
N LEU A 112 3.08 -5.88 12.77
CA LEU A 112 4.47 -5.54 12.51
C LEU A 112 4.96 -4.43 13.46
N GLU A 113 4.19 -3.37 13.63
CA GLU A 113 4.51 -2.25 14.51
C GLU A 113 4.63 -2.68 15.97
N LYS A 114 3.72 -3.53 16.43
CA LYS A 114 3.79 -4.11 17.77
C LYS A 114 5.03 -4.99 17.93
N TYR A 115 5.35 -5.82 16.94
CA TYR A 115 6.53 -6.66 16.97
C TYR A 115 7.82 -5.83 17.05
N ILE A 116 7.95 -4.80 16.20
CA ILE A 116 9.09 -3.89 16.21
C ILE A 116 9.16 -3.13 17.55
N TYR A 117 8.04 -2.65 18.07
CA TYR A 117 7.99 -1.94 19.35
C TYR A 117 8.61 -2.75 20.49
N GLU A 118 8.24 -4.03 20.62
CA GLU A 118 8.79 -4.91 21.66
C GLU A 118 10.32 -5.10 21.52
N LEU A 119 10.83 -5.09 20.29
CA LEU A 119 12.27 -5.21 20.03
C LEU A 119 13.05 -3.94 20.37
N VAL A 120 12.47 -2.75 20.11
CA VAL A 120 13.18 -1.47 20.28
C VAL A 120 12.93 -0.80 21.62
N LYS A 121 11.88 -1.18 22.36
CA LYS A 121 11.54 -0.69 23.68
C LYS A 121 12.70 -0.76 24.71
N PRO A 122 13.54 -1.81 24.75
CA PRO A 122 14.70 -1.86 25.65
C PRO A 122 15.73 -0.75 25.37
N ILE A 123 15.76 -0.21 24.15
CA ILE A 123 16.68 0.84 23.74
C ILE A 123 16.06 2.22 23.94
N TYR A 124 14.82 2.41 23.46
CA TYR A 124 14.18 3.73 23.39
C TYR A 124 13.18 4.01 24.53
N GLY A 125 12.83 3.01 25.36
CA GLY A 125 11.78 3.15 26.35
C GLY A 125 10.40 3.19 25.70
N GLU A 126 9.50 4.00 26.24
CA GLU A 126 8.21 4.24 25.59
C GLU A 126 8.47 5.03 24.30
N CYS A 127 8.05 4.45 23.20
CA CYS A 127 8.22 5.01 21.87
C CYS A 127 7.00 4.66 21.02
N LYS A 128 6.86 5.28 19.86
CA LYS A 128 5.85 4.92 18.86
C LYS A 128 6.54 4.41 17.62
N VAL A 129 6.00 3.35 17.06
CA VAL A 129 6.51 2.71 15.84
C VAL A 129 5.42 2.79 14.79
N TYR A 130 5.80 3.20 13.59
CA TYR A 130 4.94 3.21 12.42
C TYR A 130 5.66 2.53 11.27
N THR A 131 4.90 1.77 10.48
CA THR A 131 5.38 1.19 9.23
C THR A 131 4.52 1.68 8.08
N HIS A 132 5.17 1.95 6.97
CA HIS A 132 4.48 2.36 5.74
C HIS A 132 4.86 1.44 4.60
N PRO A 133 3.90 0.74 3.96
CA PRO A 133 4.15 -0.05 2.77
C PRO A 133 4.62 0.87 1.65
N TYR A 134 5.79 0.58 1.08
CA TYR A 134 6.40 1.42 0.07
C TYR A 134 6.49 0.68 -1.28
N GLY A 135 5.94 1.27 -2.31
CA GLY A 135 6.21 1.10 -3.73
C GLY A 135 5.98 -0.27 -4.37
N PHE A 136 6.53 -1.34 -3.88
CA PHE A 136 6.47 -2.61 -4.59
C PHE A 136 5.20 -3.40 -4.30
N ALA A 137 4.51 -3.74 -5.37
CA ALA A 137 3.35 -4.60 -5.34
C ALA A 137 3.77 -6.07 -5.23
N LEU A 138 3.15 -6.79 -4.32
CA LEU A 138 3.33 -8.21 -4.12
C LEU A 138 2.35 -9.00 -5.01
N ASN A 139 2.77 -10.14 -5.51
CA ASN A 139 1.95 -10.98 -6.36
C ASN A 139 0.72 -11.57 -5.62
N ASP A 140 -0.16 -12.23 -6.35
CA ASP A 140 -1.42 -12.77 -5.84
C ASP A 140 -1.32 -13.78 -4.69
N SER A 141 -0.15 -14.38 -4.46
CA SER A 141 0.06 -15.31 -3.35
C SER A 141 0.04 -14.60 -1.98
N PHE A 142 0.35 -13.30 -1.95
CA PHE A 142 0.28 -12.48 -0.75
C PHE A 142 -1.14 -11.94 -0.55
N ASN A 143 -1.71 -12.25 0.60
CA ASN A 143 -3.09 -11.90 0.94
C ASN A 143 -3.24 -11.71 2.47
N LYS A 144 -4.46 -11.56 2.96
CA LYS A 144 -4.75 -11.35 4.39
C LYS A 144 -4.20 -12.46 5.31
N ASP A 145 -4.01 -13.67 4.79
CA ASP A 145 -3.53 -14.84 5.56
C ASP A 145 -1.99 -14.97 5.54
N THR A 146 -1.30 -14.08 4.83
CA THR A 146 0.18 -14.02 4.81
C THR A 146 0.69 -13.77 6.22
N ASP A 147 1.64 -14.56 6.69
CA ASP A 147 2.29 -14.31 7.97
C ASP A 147 3.26 -13.11 7.89
N ILE A 148 3.52 -12.49 9.05
CA ILE A 148 4.28 -11.26 9.14
C ILE A 148 5.73 -11.40 8.63
N MET A 149 6.40 -12.53 8.90
CA MET A 149 7.79 -12.71 8.49
C MET A 149 7.89 -12.97 6.98
N THR A 150 6.93 -13.69 6.41
CA THR A 150 6.81 -13.85 4.96
C THR A 150 6.56 -12.50 4.29
N TYR A 151 5.70 -11.64 4.87
CA TYR A 151 5.49 -10.29 4.37
C TYR A 151 6.79 -9.48 4.40
N VAL A 152 7.44 -9.39 5.54
CA VAL A 152 8.67 -8.60 5.77
C VAL A 152 9.80 -8.99 4.83
N SER A 153 9.99 -10.30 4.59
CA SER A 153 11.08 -10.80 3.73
C SER A 153 10.87 -10.57 2.24
N ASN A 154 9.64 -10.19 1.81
CA ASN A 154 9.29 -10.04 0.40
C ASN A 154 8.74 -8.67 0.02
N SER A 155 8.49 -7.79 1.01
CA SER A 155 7.87 -6.49 0.80
C SER A 155 8.87 -5.35 0.94
N ASP A 156 8.51 -4.19 0.41
CA ASP A 156 9.16 -2.93 0.72
C ASP A 156 8.28 -2.15 1.69
N TYR A 157 8.88 -1.72 2.80
CA TYR A 157 8.25 -0.85 3.78
C TYR A 157 9.30 0.04 4.45
N THR A 158 8.86 1.18 4.95
CA THR A 158 9.68 2.10 5.75
C THR A 158 9.25 2.00 7.20
N THR A 159 10.22 2.02 8.11
CA THR A 159 9.96 2.02 9.56
C THR A 159 10.31 3.36 10.16
N TYR A 160 9.36 3.93 10.89
CA TYR A 160 9.50 5.16 11.66
C TYR A 160 9.40 4.87 13.16
N ILE A 161 10.35 5.36 13.93
CA ILE A 161 10.35 5.26 15.39
C ILE A 161 10.40 6.68 15.94
N PHE A 162 9.46 7.02 16.84
CA PHE A 162 9.42 8.29 17.55
C PHE A 162 9.67 8.04 19.03
N THR A 163 10.60 8.81 19.61
CA THR A 163 11.00 8.63 21.01
C THR A 163 11.27 9.99 21.67
N ASP A 164 10.98 10.07 22.97
CA ASP A 164 11.37 11.21 23.84
C ASP A 164 12.65 10.93 24.62
N LYS A 165 13.34 9.82 24.30
CA LYS A 165 14.57 9.44 24.97
C LYS A 165 15.63 10.54 24.86
N LYS A 166 16.12 10.98 26.01
CA LYS A 166 17.29 11.85 26.09
C LYS A 166 18.55 10.99 26.10
N THR A 167 19.37 11.12 25.08
CA THR A 167 20.64 10.39 24.95
C THR A 167 21.68 11.30 24.32
N GLU A 168 22.94 11.19 24.81
CA GLU A 168 24.09 11.90 24.23
C GLU A 168 24.68 11.13 23.04
N ASN A 169 24.22 9.90 22.78
CA ASN A 169 24.80 9.05 21.76
C ASN A 169 23.71 8.39 20.90
N ILE A 170 23.03 9.24 20.10
CA ILE A 170 21.94 8.82 19.21
C ILE A 170 22.40 7.78 18.20
N GLU A 171 23.61 7.92 17.67
CA GLU A 171 24.18 6.98 16.68
C GLU A 171 24.37 5.58 17.26
N LYS A 172 24.92 5.49 18.48
CA LYS A 172 25.11 4.19 19.14
C LYS A 172 23.80 3.46 19.39
N ASP A 173 22.77 4.18 19.83
CA ASP A 173 21.46 3.60 20.05
C ASP A 173 20.82 3.16 18.72
N PHE A 174 20.96 3.95 17.67
CA PHE A 174 20.48 3.64 16.35
C PHE A 174 21.15 2.39 15.76
N ARG A 175 22.49 2.28 15.85
CA ARG A 175 23.22 1.09 15.37
C ARG A 175 22.78 -0.19 16.07
N LYS A 176 22.48 -0.16 17.37
CA LYS A 176 21.90 -1.31 18.07
C LYS A 176 20.55 -1.74 17.50
N VAL A 177 19.72 -0.77 17.10
CA VAL A 177 18.44 -1.10 16.46
C VAL A 177 18.67 -1.68 15.07
N CYS A 178 19.61 -1.14 14.29
CA CYS A 178 20.02 -1.74 13.01
C CYS A 178 20.47 -3.21 13.18
N GLU A 179 21.30 -3.49 14.19
CA GLU A 179 21.73 -4.86 14.51
C GLU A 179 20.54 -5.77 14.84
N ILE A 180 19.56 -5.31 15.62
CA ILE A 180 18.34 -6.05 15.92
C ILE A 180 17.54 -6.35 14.65
N PHE A 181 17.39 -5.37 13.77
CA PHE A 181 16.66 -5.56 12.50
C PHE A 181 17.34 -6.61 11.62
N VAL A 182 18.67 -6.59 11.53
CA VAL A 182 19.44 -7.60 10.80
C VAL A 182 19.28 -8.99 11.44
N ASP A 183 19.45 -9.09 12.77
CA ASP A 183 19.32 -10.35 13.51
C ASP A 183 17.92 -10.98 13.41
N LYS A 184 16.90 -10.16 13.23
CA LYS A 184 15.50 -10.58 13.12
C LYS A 184 15.00 -10.67 11.67
N ASP A 185 15.86 -10.46 10.70
CA ASP A 185 15.54 -10.42 9.26
C ASP A 185 14.42 -9.41 8.92
N LEU A 186 14.40 -8.27 9.62
CA LEU A 186 13.47 -7.17 9.38
C LEU A 186 14.01 -6.26 8.27
N GLN A 187 13.72 -6.64 7.03
CA GLN A 187 14.26 -6.01 5.81
C GLN A 187 13.50 -4.71 5.46
N THR A 188 13.46 -3.75 6.37
CA THR A 188 12.86 -2.43 6.07
C THR A 188 13.67 -1.70 5.01
N ASN A 189 13.01 -1.01 4.07
CA ASN A 189 13.72 -0.23 3.06
C ASN A 189 14.53 0.92 3.69
N ARG A 190 13.92 1.59 4.67
CA ARG A 190 14.54 2.66 5.44
C ARG A 190 14.10 2.58 6.90
N LEU A 191 15.04 2.76 7.79
CA LEU A 191 14.79 2.96 9.23
C LEU A 191 15.02 4.42 9.57
N LEU A 192 14.00 5.06 10.18
CA LEU A 192 14.07 6.42 10.68
C LEU A 192 13.78 6.44 12.19
N VAL A 193 14.62 7.12 12.96
CA VAL A 193 14.34 7.42 14.37
C VAL A 193 14.31 8.92 14.56
N THR A 194 13.20 9.43 15.09
CA THR A 194 12.97 10.85 15.33
C THR A 194 12.82 11.10 16.81
N TYR A 195 13.67 11.97 17.35
CA TYR A 195 13.67 12.37 18.76
C TYR A 195 12.83 13.62 18.94
N ILE A 196 11.76 13.50 19.73
CA ILE A 196 10.75 14.55 19.95
C ILE A 196 10.53 14.80 21.44
N THR A 197 9.72 15.82 21.77
CA THR A 197 9.32 16.04 23.16
C THR A 197 8.35 14.96 23.62
N LYS A 198 8.29 14.74 24.95
CA LYS A 198 7.28 13.85 25.54
C LYS A 198 5.86 14.30 25.20
N GLU A 199 5.64 15.62 25.22
CA GLU A 199 4.34 16.22 24.88
C GLU A 199 3.90 15.88 23.46
N ASP A 200 4.81 15.98 22.48
CA ASP A 200 4.50 15.64 21.09
C ASP A 200 4.36 14.13 20.90
N LEU A 201 5.17 13.33 21.59
CA LEU A 201 5.04 11.88 21.55
C LEU A 201 3.67 11.41 22.07
N ASP A 202 3.18 12.03 23.16
CA ASP A 202 1.87 11.70 23.75
C ASP A 202 0.69 12.12 22.85
N LYS A 203 0.87 13.19 22.06
CA LYS A 203 -0.13 13.69 21.12
C LYS A 203 -0.10 12.98 19.78
N PHE A 204 0.87 12.12 19.55
CA PHE A 204 1.02 11.43 18.28
C PHE A 204 -0.14 10.44 18.10
N GLU A 205 -1.01 10.66 17.11
CA GLU A 205 -2.13 9.78 16.77
C GLU A 205 -1.74 8.83 15.64
N GLU A 206 -2.36 7.65 15.61
CA GLU A 206 -2.03 6.57 14.66
C GLU A 206 -2.26 6.92 13.18
N ASP A 207 -3.13 7.89 12.91
CA ASP A 207 -3.52 8.29 11.55
C ASP A 207 -2.62 9.38 10.93
N VAL A 208 -1.37 9.49 11.39
CA VAL A 208 -0.44 10.47 10.85
C VAL A 208 -0.02 10.05 9.45
N LYS A 209 -0.44 10.80 8.44
CA LYS A 209 -0.03 10.60 7.05
C LYS A 209 1.47 10.88 6.91
N ASP A 210 2.15 10.16 6.01
CA ASP A 210 3.60 10.27 5.76
C ASP A 210 4.13 11.71 5.65
N TYR A 211 3.37 12.61 5.01
CA TYR A 211 3.78 14.01 4.88
C TYR A 211 3.85 14.74 6.21
N THR A 212 3.12 14.31 7.24
CA THR A 212 3.16 14.91 8.58
C THR A 212 4.50 14.66 9.23
N PHE A 213 5.16 13.54 8.96
CA PHE A 213 6.51 13.26 9.46
C PHE A 213 7.55 14.26 8.95
N ASN A 214 7.34 14.85 7.77
CA ASN A 214 8.22 15.87 7.21
C ASN A 214 8.02 17.25 7.83
N THR A 215 6.84 17.54 8.39
CA THR A 215 6.49 18.81 9.02
C THR A 215 6.65 18.80 10.54
N LEU A 216 6.88 17.62 11.13
CA LEU A 216 7.06 17.46 12.56
C LEU A 216 8.34 18.16 13.04
N LYS A 217 8.25 18.96 14.11
CA LYS A 217 9.41 19.48 14.81
C LYS A 217 10.10 18.37 15.60
N PHE A 218 11.42 18.40 15.68
CA PHE A 218 12.22 17.38 16.35
C PHE A 218 13.55 17.95 16.87
N TYR A 219 14.20 17.25 17.79
CA TYR A 219 15.58 17.53 18.21
C TYR A 219 16.59 16.99 17.21
N HIS A 220 16.48 15.70 16.92
CA HIS A 220 17.33 14.96 15.99
C HIS A 220 16.50 13.97 15.20
N ARG A 221 16.94 13.71 13.98
CA ARG A 221 16.46 12.58 13.18
C ARG A 221 17.65 11.83 12.65
N ILE A 222 17.64 10.52 12.79
CA ILE A 222 18.70 9.64 12.32
C ILE A 222 18.08 8.57 11.44
N SER A 223 18.72 8.25 10.31
CA SER A 223 18.22 7.22 9.39
C SER A 223 19.31 6.52 8.62
N SER A 224 19.01 5.32 8.15
CA SER A 224 19.82 4.56 7.19
C SER A 224 18.93 3.70 6.31
N PHE A 225 19.42 3.35 5.14
CA PHE A 225 18.79 2.42 4.21
C PHE A 225 19.30 1.00 4.45
N TYR A 226 18.42 0.01 4.23
CA TYR A 226 18.76 -1.40 4.28
C TYR A 226 19.07 -1.90 2.86
N ASP A 227 20.25 -2.48 2.68
CA ASP A 227 20.64 -3.07 1.39
C ASP A 227 19.99 -4.46 1.21
N LYS A 228 18.81 -4.44 0.62
CA LYS A 228 18.05 -5.68 0.32
C LYS A 228 18.67 -6.49 -0.80
N ALA A 229 19.35 -5.85 -1.75
CA ALA A 229 19.88 -6.52 -2.94
C ALA A 229 20.97 -7.53 -2.56
N TYR A 230 21.80 -7.15 -1.60
CA TYR A 230 22.89 -8.00 -1.12
C TYR A 230 22.63 -8.64 0.24
N LYS A 231 21.52 -8.27 0.91
CA LYS A 231 21.17 -8.71 2.28
C LYS A 231 22.29 -8.47 3.28
N THR A 232 23.03 -7.39 3.10
CA THR A 232 24.19 -7.05 3.92
C THR A 232 23.86 -6.28 5.18
N GLY A 233 22.60 -5.83 5.31
CA GLY A 233 22.14 -5.02 6.43
C GLY A 233 22.00 -3.55 6.05
N PHE A 234 22.13 -2.67 7.04
CA PHE A 234 22.05 -1.23 6.83
C PHE A 234 23.36 -0.66 6.26
N ASP A 235 23.25 0.41 5.48
CA ASP A 235 24.39 1.16 4.99
C ASP A 235 25.29 1.63 6.15
N ASP A 236 26.59 1.65 5.96
CA ASP A 236 27.55 2.20 6.92
C ASP A 236 27.34 3.71 7.11
N GLU A 237 26.87 4.40 6.07
CA GLU A 237 26.53 5.82 6.09
C GLU A 237 25.18 6.02 6.77
N ILE A 238 25.21 6.86 7.81
CA ILE A 238 24.04 7.23 8.60
C ILE A 238 23.77 8.71 8.41
N ASP A 239 22.54 9.03 7.97
CA ASP A 239 22.07 10.41 7.89
C ASP A 239 21.64 10.90 9.28
N ILE A 240 22.25 11.99 9.74
CA ILE A 240 21.84 12.68 10.98
C ILE A 240 21.40 14.10 10.61
N LEU A 241 20.15 14.40 10.92
CA LEU A 241 19.56 15.73 10.73
C LEU A 241 19.31 16.36 12.09
N GLU A 242 19.92 17.53 12.29
CA GLU A 242 19.65 18.39 13.44
C GLU A 242 18.32 19.12 13.24
N GLY A 243 17.49 19.11 14.26
CA GLY A 243 16.21 19.80 14.26
C GLY A 243 16.29 21.27 14.63
N ASP A 244 15.15 21.85 14.99
CA ASP A 244 15.04 23.23 15.41
C ASP A 244 15.74 23.44 16.78
N LYS A 245 16.70 24.34 16.85
CA LYS A 245 17.48 24.66 18.07
C LYS A 245 16.63 25.15 19.24
N ASP A 246 15.44 25.67 18.99
CA ASP A 246 14.50 26.17 19.98
C ASP A 246 13.35 25.18 20.29
N TYR A 247 13.38 24.02 19.68
CA TYR A 247 12.37 22.98 19.91
C TYR A 247 12.50 22.39 21.32
N GLY A 248 11.42 22.48 22.09
CA GLY A 248 11.35 21.93 23.45
C GLY A 248 11.97 22.78 24.55
N LYS A 249 12.29 24.08 24.27
CA LYS A 249 12.69 25.07 25.29
C LYS A 249 11.51 25.72 25.97
#